data_7aa0c5ab628b09f3c8ec336a0630b271
#
_entry.id   7aa0c5ab628b09f3c8ec336a0630b271
#
_cell.length_a   1.000
_cell.length_b   1.000
_cell.length_c   1.000
_cell.angle_alpha   90.00
_cell.angle_beta   90.00
_cell.angle_gamma   90.00
#
_symmetry.space_group_name_H-M   'P 1'
#
loop_
_entity.id
_entity.type
_entity.pdbx_description
1 polymer ?
#
loop_
_entity_poly.entity_id
_entity_poly.type
_entity_poly.pdbx_seq_one_letter_code
_entity_poly.pdbx_strand_id
1 'polypeptide(L)'
;MPDMTVIDEDVHTVTGTTEAGRFLVDPDALAHALGWVLKPEGLCRGDLCVPVAEPDRLTHEGRLDLAEVAAALGRPVVIDADAAIAAMALATDERRRALDGLEAPDFSLPDLDGTTHGLEEWNGKKKLLVTFASWCGCRYDLPGWQELHDELSDDDFTVIAVAIDNSPDDVRPFVDGITYPVLVDTNHLLTELYSISNVPTVLWIDEDDRIVRPNGVAFGSDLFTEFTGVESAPHMDAVRRWVNDGQEPLTDDEARQAVAALTDDEVRARLHFRVAAEALRHGDEPTARRHFATATELAPMDFTIRRAAMPLLGDDPFGQTFFDFWEQWQEAGSPYHGLSATAALS
;
A
#
# COMPACT_ATOMS: atom_id res chain seq x y z
N MET A 1 13.93 -12.07 -26.69
CA MET A 1 14.34 -10.88 -25.90
C MET A 1 14.14 -11.28 -24.49
N PRO A 2 14.92 -10.84 -23.53
CA PRO A 2 14.66 -11.16 -22.13
C PRO A 2 13.32 -10.55 -21.72
N ASP A 3 12.55 -11.29 -20.95
CA ASP A 3 11.38 -10.75 -20.27
C ASP A 3 11.85 -9.76 -19.22
N MET A 4 11.19 -8.60 -19.17
CA MET A 4 11.48 -7.53 -18.21
C MET A 4 10.23 -7.34 -17.33
N THR A 5 10.40 -6.96 -16.09
CA THR A 5 9.29 -6.75 -15.16
C THR A 5 9.08 -5.26 -14.91
N VAL A 6 7.85 -4.79 -15.07
CA VAL A 6 7.40 -3.46 -14.65
C VAL A 6 6.31 -3.63 -13.59
N ILE A 7 6.51 -3.00 -12.45
CA ILE A 7 5.58 -3.02 -11.31
C ILE A 7 4.99 -1.62 -11.16
N ASP A 8 3.68 -1.48 -11.23
CA ASP A 8 2.95 -0.28 -10.84
C ASP A 8 1.82 -0.62 -9.88
N GLU A 9 0.58 -0.62 -10.30
CA GLU A 9 -0.55 -1.17 -9.53
C GLU A 9 -0.50 -2.70 -9.52
N ASP A 10 -0.03 -3.28 -10.64
CA ASP A 10 0.17 -4.71 -10.85
C ASP A 10 1.60 -5.03 -11.28
N VAL A 11 1.93 -6.33 -11.38
CA VAL A 11 3.19 -6.83 -11.91
C VAL A 11 3.03 -7.25 -13.36
N HIS A 12 3.76 -6.59 -14.25
CA HIS A 12 3.68 -6.82 -15.69
C HIS A 12 4.98 -7.38 -16.26
N THR A 13 4.87 -8.43 -17.06
CA THR A 13 5.97 -8.86 -17.92
C THR A 13 5.89 -8.10 -19.24
N VAL A 14 6.96 -7.38 -19.58
CA VAL A 14 7.03 -6.56 -20.79
C VAL A 14 8.19 -6.97 -21.69
N THR A 15 8.01 -6.82 -23.00
CA THR A 15 9.10 -6.99 -23.97
C THR A 15 9.89 -5.68 -24.11
N GLY A 16 11.23 -5.83 -24.18
CA GLY A 16 12.10 -4.68 -24.30
C GLY A 16 13.58 -5.06 -24.19
N THR A 17 14.42 -4.11 -23.79
CA THR A 17 15.84 -4.33 -23.54
C THR A 17 16.36 -3.35 -22.48
N THR A 18 17.38 -3.78 -21.76
CA THR A 18 18.16 -2.87 -20.92
C THR A 18 19.46 -2.55 -21.63
N GLU A 19 19.79 -1.28 -21.81
CA GLU A 19 20.95 -0.83 -22.57
C GLU A 19 21.54 0.43 -21.99
N ALA A 20 22.83 0.40 -21.66
CA ALA A 20 23.53 1.51 -21.06
C ALA A 20 22.82 2.10 -19.80
N GLY A 21 22.23 1.24 -18.96
CA GLY A 21 21.50 1.63 -17.79
C GLY A 21 20.07 2.14 -18.05
N ARG A 22 19.62 2.15 -19.31
CA ARG A 22 18.24 2.49 -19.68
C ARG A 22 17.36 1.25 -19.66
N PHE A 23 16.08 1.46 -19.41
CA PHE A 23 15.03 0.44 -19.44
C PHE A 23 14.09 0.77 -20.60
N LEU A 24 14.31 0.11 -21.75
CA LEU A 24 13.64 0.41 -23.01
C LEU A 24 12.54 -0.62 -23.26
N VAL A 25 11.29 -0.18 -23.29
CA VAL A 25 10.10 -1.03 -23.45
C VAL A 25 9.52 -0.86 -24.86
N ASP A 26 9.09 -1.96 -25.45
CA ASP A 26 8.39 -1.90 -26.73
C ASP A 26 7.06 -1.14 -26.56
N PRO A 27 6.69 -0.20 -27.47
CA PRO A 27 5.50 0.65 -27.29
C PRO A 27 4.20 -0.13 -27.09
N ASP A 28 4.01 -1.25 -27.81
CA ASP A 28 2.83 -2.09 -27.67
C ASP A 28 2.81 -2.83 -26.33
N ALA A 29 3.98 -3.22 -25.80
CA ALA A 29 4.09 -3.84 -24.48
C ALA A 29 3.78 -2.85 -23.35
N LEU A 30 4.26 -1.60 -23.46
CA LEU A 30 3.91 -0.54 -22.51
C LEU A 30 2.42 -0.23 -22.55
N ALA A 31 1.84 -0.12 -23.73
CA ALA A 31 0.41 0.13 -23.91
C ALA A 31 -0.45 -0.97 -23.29
N HIS A 32 -0.03 -2.22 -23.42
CA HIS A 32 -0.74 -3.36 -22.85
C HIS A 32 -0.61 -3.41 -21.32
N ALA A 33 0.59 -3.17 -20.80
CA ALA A 33 0.88 -3.26 -19.37
C ALA A 33 0.31 -2.07 -18.58
N LEU A 34 0.58 -0.85 -19.05
CA LEU A 34 0.28 0.38 -18.30
C LEU A 34 -0.86 1.20 -18.91
N GLY A 35 -1.41 0.78 -20.05
CA GLY A 35 -2.48 1.48 -20.78
C GLY A 35 -2.03 2.78 -21.46
N TRP A 36 -0.76 3.17 -21.39
CA TRP A 36 -0.24 4.41 -21.96
C TRP A 36 0.27 4.23 -23.37
N VAL A 37 -0.19 5.09 -24.29
CA VAL A 37 0.20 5.10 -25.71
C VAL A 37 0.78 6.47 -26.04
N LEU A 38 1.94 6.49 -26.69
CA LEU A 38 2.51 7.72 -27.23
C LEU A 38 1.77 8.10 -28.54
N LYS A 39 1.08 9.25 -28.51
CA LYS A 39 0.36 9.84 -29.64
C LYS A 39 0.94 11.23 -29.97
N PRO A 40 0.57 11.85 -31.11
CA PRO A 40 1.02 13.22 -31.42
C PRO A 40 0.69 14.25 -30.33
N GLU A 41 -0.39 14.02 -29.57
CA GLU A 41 -0.84 14.90 -28.48
C GLU A 41 -0.04 14.70 -27.19
N GLY A 42 0.70 13.59 -27.04
CA GLY A 42 1.46 13.21 -25.86
C GLY A 42 1.26 11.76 -25.44
N LEU A 43 1.49 11.45 -24.17
CA LEU A 43 1.17 10.13 -23.60
C LEU A 43 -0.31 10.09 -23.22
N CYS A 44 -1.05 9.16 -23.81
CA CYS A 44 -2.50 9.07 -23.63
C CYS A 44 -2.92 7.71 -23.05
N ARG A 45 -3.87 7.74 -22.08
CA ARG A 45 -4.56 6.56 -21.51
C ARG A 45 -6.07 6.84 -21.54
N GLY A 46 -6.81 6.12 -22.39
CA GLY A 46 -8.20 6.44 -22.68
C GLY A 46 -8.35 7.84 -23.27
N ASP A 47 -9.17 8.67 -22.60
CA ASP A 47 -9.43 10.07 -22.98
C ASP A 47 -8.45 11.06 -22.33
N LEU A 48 -7.65 10.58 -21.37
CA LEU A 48 -6.63 11.42 -20.73
C LEU A 48 -5.36 11.44 -21.58
N CYS A 49 -4.87 12.64 -21.90
CA CYS A 49 -3.58 12.82 -22.57
C CYS A 49 -2.71 13.81 -21.77
N VAL A 50 -1.49 13.39 -21.47
CA VAL A 50 -0.45 14.22 -20.86
C VAL A 50 0.44 14.77 -21.97
N PRO A 51 0.46 16.08 -22.23
CA PRO A 51 1.32 16.68 -23.24
C PRO A 51 2.80 16.44 -22.92
N VAL A 52 3.59 16.04 -23.90
CA VAL A 52 5.02 15.82 -23.77
C VAL A 52 5.76 16.93 -24.53
N ALA A 53 6.57 17.71 -23.80
CA ALA A 53 7.28 18.84 -24.39
C ALA A 53 8.37 18.40 -25.41
N GLU A 54 9.03 17.28 -25.15
CA GLU A 54 10.15 16.75 -25.95
C GLU A 54 9.90 15.25 -26.27
N PRO A 55 9.01 14.93 -27.25
CA PRO A 55 8.65 13.53 -27.55
C PRO A 55 9.84 12.65 -27.99
N ASP A 56 10.86 13.26 -28.60
CA ASP A 56 12.07 12.56 -29.05
C ASP A 56 12.89 11.99 -27.88
N ARG A 57 12.76 12.52 -26.65
CA ARG A 57 13.43 11.99 -25.46
C ARG A 57 12.79 10.71 -24.94
N LEU A 58 11.49 10.55 -25.20
CA LEU A 58 10.76 9.33 -24.78
C LEU A 58 11.18 8.10 -25.59
N THR A 59 11.77 8.30 -26.77
CA THR A 59 12.05 7.20 -27.70
C THR A 59 13.54 7.02 -27.92
N HIS A 60 13.97 5.76 -27.85
CA HIS A 60 15.32 5.35 -28.22
C HIS A 60 15.24 4.12 -29.13
N GLU A 61 15.72 4.23 -30.38
CA GLU A 61 15.67 3.17 -31.39
C GLU A 61 14.27 2.53 -31.56
N GLY A 62 13.22 3.35 -31.47
CA GLY A 62 11.82 2.91 -31.64
C GLY A 62 11.19 2.30 -30.38
N ARG A 63 11.91 2.25 -29.25
CA ARG A 63 11.40 1.84 -27.94
C ARG A 63 11.19 3.05 -27.03
N LEU A 64 10.34 2.89 -26.01
CA LEU A 64 10.09 3.91 -25.01
C LEU A 64 11.03 3.72 -23.82
N ASP A 65 11.71 4.79 -23.44
CA ASP A 65 12.53 4.85 -22.21
C ASP A 65 11.59 5.03 -21.01
N LEU A 66 11.50 4.00 -20.16
CA LEU A 66 10.57 3.99 -19.03
C LEU A 66 10.82 5.14 -18.03
N ALA A 67 12.08 5.54 -17.84
CA ALA A 67 12.43 6.68 -16.97
C ALA A 67 11.87 8.00 -17.52
N GLU A 68 11.98 8.22 -18.83
CA GLU A 68 11.46 9.43 -19.48
C GLU A 68 9.93 9.41 -19.53
N VAL A 69 9.30 8.22 -19.72
CA VAL A 69 7.85 8.04 -19.63
C VAL A 69 7.36 8.37 -18.22
N ALA A 70 7.99 7.82 -17.18
CA ALA A 70 7.63 8.07 -15.79
C ALA A 70 7.77 9.56 -15.44
N ALA A 71 8.86 10.20 -15.87
CA ALA A 71 9.08 11.63 -15.67
C ALA A 71 8.00 12.48 -16.35
N ALA A 72 7.61 12.16 -17.59
CA ALA A 72 6.54 12.85 -18.31
C ALA A 72 5.18 12.71 -17.62
N LEU A 73 4.93 11.57 -16.96
CA LEU A 73 3.70 11.30 -16.20
C LEU A 73 3.73 11.83 -14.75
N GLY A 74 4.86 12.41 -14.30
CA GLY A 74 5.02 12.83 -12.90
C GLY A 74 5.00 11.67 -11.92
N ARG A 75 5.40 10.47 -12.35
CA ARG A 75 5.44 9.24 -11.56
C ARG A 75 6.88 8.93 -11.12
N PRO A 76 7.18 8.84 -9.82
CA PRO A 76 8.46 8.33 -9.35
C PRO A 76 8.72 6.90 -9.87
N VAL A 77 9.97 6.61 -10.21
CA VAL A 77 10.37 5.28 -10.71
C VAL A 77 11.71 4.86 -10.12
N VAL A 78 11.85 3.58 -9.81
CA VAL A 78 13.10 2.90 -9.48
C VAL A 78 13.34 1.82 -10.53
N ILE A 79 14.52 1.85 -11.16
CA ILE A 79 14.92 0.92 -12.22
C ILE A 79 16.19 0.20 -11.80
N ASP A 80 16.15 -1.12 -11.83
CA ASP A 80 17.34 -1.98 -11.83
C ASP A 80 17.50 -2.59 -13.22
N ALA A 81 18.36 -2.00 -14.03
CA ALA A 81 18.58 -2.42 -15.40
C ALA A 81 19.29 -3.79 -15.49
N ASP A 82 20.11 -4.12 -14.49
CA ASP A 82 20.85 -5.40 -14.47
C ASP A 82 19.91 -6.56 -14.14
N ALA A 83 18.97 -6.36 -13.22
CA ALA A 83 17.93 -7.31 -12.90
C ALA A 83 16.74 -7.30 -13.88
N ALA A 84 16.67 -6.31 -14.77
CA ALA A 84 15.55 -6.05 -15.67
C ALA A 84 14.20 -5.88 -14.94
N ILE A 85 14.22 -5.20 -13.78
CA ILE A 85 13.05 -4.89 -12.95
C ILE A 85 12.93 -3.38 -12.79
N ALA A 86 11.71 -2.87 -12.95
CA ALA A 86 11.37 -1.47 -12.67
C ALA A 86 10.10 -1.41 -11.82
N ALA A 87 10.06 -0.49 -10.84
CA ALA A 87 8.86 -0.19 -10.06
C ALA A 87 8.52 1.29 -10.22
N MET A 88 7.26 1.60 -10.50
CA MET A 88 6.76 2.94 -10.75
C MET A 88 5.61 3.25 -9.79
N ALA A 89 5.73 4.37 -9.06
CA ALA A 89 4.70 4.84 -8.14
C ALA A 89 3.53 5.47 -8.91
N LEU A 90 2.43 5.71 -8.21
CA LEU A 90 1.35 6.56 -8.68
C LEU A 90 1.82 8.02 -8.83
N ALA A 91 1.12 8.79 -9.66
CA ALA A 91 1.41 10.22 -9.77
C ALA A 91 1.22 10.91 -8.41
N THR A 92 2.26 11.59 -7.94
CA THR A 92 2.28 12.22 -6.60
C THR A 92 1.12 13.18 -6.39
N ASP A 93 0.80 13.99 -7.42
CA ASP A 93 -0.28 14.97 -7.34
C ASP A 93 -1.68 14.33 -7.32
N GLU A 94 -1.86 13.20 -7.95
CA GLU A 94 -3.12 12.46 -7.99
C GLU A 94 -3.43 11.86 -6.61
N ARG A 95 -2.47 11.12 -6.06
CA ARG A 95 -2.58 10.53 -4.71
C ARG A 95 -2.82 11.60 -3.65
N ARG A 96 -2.04 12.70 -3.68
CA ARG A 96 -2.18 13.79 -2.71
C ARG A 96 -3.53 14.46 -2.80
N ARG A 97 -4.03 14.72 -4.01
CA ARG A 97 -5.37 15.34 -4.19
C ARG A 97 -6.51 14.49 -3.65
N ALA A 98 -6.48 13.17 -3.86
CA ALA A 98 -7.48 12.27 -3.31
C ALA A 98 -7.49 12.34 -1.76
N LEU A 99 -6.35 12.16 -1.12
CA LEU A 99 -6.24 12.19 0.33
C LEU A 99 -6.58 13.57 0.93
N ASP A 100 -6.11 14.68 0.34
CA ASP A 100 -6.45 16.05 0.76
C ASP A 100 -7.95 16.33 0.58
N GLY A 101 -8.58 15.71 -0.43
CA GLY A 101 -10.03 15.73 -0.67
C GLY A 101 -10.82 14.84 0.28
N LEU A 102 -10.18 14.02 1.07
CA LEU A 102 -10.77 12.91 1.84
C LEU A 102 -11.48 11.88 0.95
N GLU A 103 -11.09 11.78 -0.30
CA GLU A 103 -11.57 10.73 -1.21
C GLU A 103 -10.74 9.46 -0.99
N ALA A 104 -11.41 8.34 -0.72
CA ALA A 104 -10.72 7.06 -0.57
C ALA A 104 -10.17 6.62 -1.94
N PRO A 105 -8.83 6.50 -2.10
CA PRO A 105 -8.26 5.98 -3.34
C PRO A 105 -8.79 4.59 -3.64
N ASP A 106 -9.26 4.38 -4.87
CA ASP A 106 -9.64 3.04 -5.32
C ASP A 106 -8.40 2.14 -5.45
N PHE A 107 -8.63 0.84 -5.32
CA PHE A 107 -7.61 -0.20 -5.46
C PHE A 107 -8.19 -1.41 -6.18
N SER A 108 -7.32 -2.25 -6.70
CA SER A 108 -7.68 -3.53 -7.29
C SER A 108 -6.77 -4.59 -6.69
N LEU A 109 -7.27 -5.38 -5.72
CA LEU A 109 -6.48 -6.36 -4.98
C LEU A 109 -7.12 -7.75 -5.02
N PRO A 110 -6.33 -8.81 -5.13
CA PRO A 110 -6.84 -10.18 -5.07
C PRO A 110 -7.21 -10.58 -3.65
N ASP A 111 -8.23 -11.42 -3.52
CA ASP A 111 -8.47 -12.20 -2.32
C ASP A 111 -7.49 -13.40 -2.25
N LEU A 112 -7.68 -14.24 -1.22
CA LEU A 112 -6.84 -15.43 -1.02
C LEU A 112 -6.98 -16.47 -2.14
N ASP A 113 -8.05 -16.46 -2.92
CA ASP A 113 -8.30 -17.39 -4.02
C ASP A 113 -7.96 -16.78 -5.39
N GLY A 114 -7.48 -15.54 -5.41
CA GLY A 114 -7.05 -14.81 -6.59
C GLY A 114 -8.17 -14.07 -7.32
N THR A 115 -9.37 -13.96 -6.71
CA THR A 115 -10.42 -13.11 -7.24
C THR A 115 -10.09 -11.65 -6.91
N THR A 116 -10.10 -10.80 -7.91
CA THR A 116 -9.79 -9.37 -7.75
C THR A 116 -11.02 -8.61 -7.28
N HIS A 117 -10.82 -7.72 -6.31
CA HIS A 117 -11.83 -6.85 -5.71
C HIS A 117 -11.38 -5.39 -5.74
N GLY A 118 -12.30 -4.49 -6.01
CA GLY A 118 -12.13 -3.04 -5.93
C GLY A 118 -13.02 -2.42 -4.86
N LEU A 119 -12.71 -1.20 -4.44
CA LEU A 119 -13.45 -0.50 -3.39
C LEU A 119 -14.93 -0.32 -3.77
N GLU A 120 -15.22 -0.16 -5.06
CA GLU A 120 -16.57 0.01 -5.62
C GLU A 120 -17.54 -1.15 -5.34
N GLU A 121 -17.03 -2.35 -5.04
CA GLU A 121 -17.89 -3.49 -4.68
C GLU A 121 -18.65 -3.27 -3.37
N TRP A 122 -18.17 -2.38 -2.53
CA TRP A 122 -18.78 -2.03 -1.25
C TRP A 122 -19.41 -0.64 -1.23
N ASN A 123 -19.70 -0.07 -2.41
CA ASN A 123 -20.43 1.20 -2.53
C ASN A 123 -21.75 1.15 -1.77
N GLY A 124 -22.11 2.23 -1.10
CA GLY A 124 -23.31 2.32 -0.27
C GLY A 124 -23.17 1.69 1.12
N LYS A 125 -22.00 1.14 1.45
CA LYS A 125 -21.69 0.64 2.80
C LYS A 125 -20.66 1.50 3.50
N LYS A 126 -20.75 1.57 4.82
CA LYS A 126 -19.65 2.02 5.67
C LYS A 126 -18.57 0.94 5.70
N LYS A 127 -17.32 1.32 5.48
CA LYS A 127 -16.20 0.39 5.36
C LYS A 127 -15.16 0.66 6.45
N LEU A 128 -14.83 -0.38 7.22
CA LEU A 128 -13.68 -0.37 8.12
C LEU A 128 -12.52 -1.07 7.40
N LEU A 129 -11.61 -0.29 6.83
CA LEU A 129 -10.43 -0.82 6.15
C LEU A 129 -9.34 -1.08 7.17
N VAL A 130 -8.97 -2.35 7.36
CA VAL A 130 -8.00 -2.83 8.35
C VAL A 130 -6.80 -3.41 7.64
N THR A 131 -5.62 -2.83 7.83
CA THR A 131 -4.37 -3.43 7.32
C THR A 131 -3.69 -4.25 8.39
N PHE A 132 -3.19 -5.42 8.01
CA PHE A 132 -2.48 -6.33 8.90
C PHE A 132 -1.39 -7.10 8.14
N ALA A 133 -0.68 -7.98 8.84
CA ALA A 133 0.27 -8.90 8.21
C ALA A 133 0.45 -10.16 9.04
N SER A 134 0.83 -11.28 8.40
CA SER A 134 1.14 -12.55 9.06
C SER A 134 2.34 -12.45 10.01
N TRP A 135 3.27 -11.57 9.68
CA TRP A 135 4.46 -11.25 10.49
C TRP A 135 4.21 -10.20 11.59
N CYS A 136 2.98 -9.73 11.76
CA CYS A 136 2.55 -8.82 12.83
C CYS A 136 1.66 -9.56 13.84
N GLY A 137 1.76 -9.20 15.14
CA GLY A 137 0.84 -9.66 16.17
C GLY A 137 -0.63 -9.32 15.89
N CYS A 138 -0.88 -8.28 15.11
CA CYS A 138 -2.20 -7.84 14.69
C CYS A 138 -3.02 -8.89 13.91
N ARG A 139 -2.39 -9.96 13.40
CA ARG A 139 -3.10 -11.13 12.84
C ARG A 139 -4.04 -11.80 13.84
N TYR A 140 -3.76 -11.67 15.14
CA TYR A 140 -4.60 -12.22 16.19
C TYR A 140 -5.80 -11.33 16.55
N ASP A 141 -5.92 -10.15 15.96
CA ASP A 141 -7.06 -9.24 16.10
C ASP A 141 -8.21 -9.58 15.13
N LEU A 142 -7.96 -10.40 14.11
CA LEU A 142 -8.96 -10.73 13.10
C LEU A 142 -10.28 -11.28 13.69
N PRO A 143 -10.27 -12.16 14.72
CA PRO A 143 -11.52 -12.59 15.36
C PRO A 143 -12.30 -11.46 16.01
N GLY A 144 -11.64 -10.47 16.62
CA GLY A 144 -12.33 -9.31 17.20
C GLY A 144 -12.98 -8.42 16.15
N TRP A 145 -12.34 -8.27 14.99
CA TRP A 145 -12.95 -7.60 13.84
C TRP A 145 -14.11 -8.43 13.28
N GLN A 146 -14.05 -9.78 13.35
CA GLN A 146 -15.17 -10.65 12.95
C GLN A 146 -16.38 -10.46 13.86
N GLU A 147 -16.18 -10.41 15.17
CA GLU A 147 -17.27 -10.15 16.12
C GLU A 147 -17.97 -8.81 15.81
N LEU A 148 -17.20 -7.75 15.53
CA LEU A 148 -17.72 -6.45 15.14
C LEU A 148 -18.46 -6.49 13.79
N HIS A 149 -17.92 -7.22 12.82
CA HIS A 149 -18.54 -7.41 11.51
C HIS A 149 -19.88 -8.13 11.64
N ASP A 150 -19.92 -9.23 12.40
CA ASP A 150 -21.16 -10.01 12.63
C ASP A 150 -22.23 -9.18 13.34
N GLU A 151 -21.83 -8.30 14.26
CA GLU A 151 -22.74 -7.41 14.99
C GLU A 151 -23.36 -6.34 14.07
N LEU A 152 -22.59 -5.79 13.11
CA LEU A 152 -22.97 -4.60 12.35
C LEU A 152 -23.26 -4.84 10.86
N SER A 153 -23.05 -6.05 10.33
CA SER A 153 -23.16 -6.32 8.89
C SER A 153 -24.57 -6.14 8.29
N ASP A 154 -25.61 -6.18 9.11
CA ASP A 154 -26.99 -5.91 8.70
C ASP A 154 -27.30 -4.40 8.54
N ASP A 155 -26.38 -3.51 8.98
CA ASP A 155 -26.53 -2.07 9.01
C ASP A 155 -25.73 -1.35 7.89
N ASP A 156 -25.64 -1.96 6.71
CA ASP A 156 -24.84 -1.45 5.57
C ASP A 156 -23.39 -1.15 5.96
N PHE A 157 -22.78 -2.06 6.72
CA PHE A 157 -21.40 -1.99 7.19
C PHE A 157 -20.60 -3.21 6.71
N THR A 158 -19.30 -3.04 6.51
CA THR A 158 -18.37 -4.15 6.29
C THR A 158 -16.99 -3.84 6.85
N VAL A 159 -16.29 -4.87 7.32
CA VAL A 159 -14.84 -4.84 7.50
C VAL A 159 -14.21 -5.30 6.19
N ILE A 160 -13.13 -4.66 5.77
CA ILE A 160 -12.26 -5.09 4.67
C ILE A 160 -10.86 -5.21 5.24
N ALA A 161 -10.35 -6.43 5.37
CA ALA A 161 -9.00 -6.65 5.83
C ALA A 161 -8.04 -6.79 4.65
N VAL A 162 -6.90 -6.10 4.71
CA VAL A 162 -5.86 -6.17 3.68
C VAL A 162 -4.56 -6.60 4.32
N ALA A 163 -4.09 -7.79 3.94
CA ALA A 163 -2.78 -8.31 4.34
C ALA A 163 -1.69 -7.73 3.44
N ILE A 164 -0.66 -7.14 4.04
CA ILE A 164 0.53 -6.68 3.31
C ILE A 164 1.64 -7.76 3.34
N ASP A 165 1.29 -8.94 2.93
CA ASP A 165 2.18 -10.12 2.90
C ASP A 165 2.68 -10.40 1.48
N ASN A 166 3.78 -11.11 1.36
CA ASN A 166 4.37 -11.43 0.06
C ASN A 166 3.64 -12.58 -0.67
N SER A 167 2.81 -13.34 0.05
CA SER A 167 2.06 -14.48 -0.48
C SER A 167 0.73 -14.69 0.24
N PRO A 168 -0.35 -15.07 -0.47
CA PRO A 168 -1.61 -15.51 0.16
C PRO A 168 -1.42 -16.69 1.12
N ASP A 169 -0.45 -17.56 0.86
CA ASP A 169 -0.17 -18.73 1.69
C ASP A 169 0.33 -18.35 3.09
N ASP A 170 0.97 -17.19 3.25
CA ASP A 170 1.40 -16.67 4.55
C ASP A 170 0.20 -16.24 5.41
N VAL A 171 -0.90 -15.83 4.77
CA VAL A 171 -2.12 -15.29 5.40
C VAL A 171 -3.12 -16.40 5.76
N ARG A 172 -3.27 -17.42 4.90
CA ARG A 172 -4.26 -18.50 5.04
C ARG A 172 -4.37 -19.11 6.44
N PRO A 173 -3.26 -19.34 7.20
CA PRO A 173 -3.36 -19.95 8.53
C PRO A 173 -4.10 -19.12 9.58
N PHE A 174 -4.34 -17.83 9.32
CA PHE A 174 -4.88 -16.88 10.30
C PHE A 174 -6.32 -16.44 10.03
N VAL A 175 -6.91 -16.87 8.92
CA VAL A 175 -8.23 -16.39 8.47
C VAL A 175 -9.33 -17.44 8.57
N ASP A 176 -9.10 -18.54 9.27
CA ASP A 176 -10.13 -19.55 9.51
C ASP A 176 -11.28 -18.96 10.33
N GLY A 177 -12.52 -19.11 9.84
CA GLY A 177 -13.70 -18.52 10.45
C GLY A 177 -13.94 -17.03 10.16
N ILE A 178 -13.09 -16.37 9.35
CA ILE A 178 -13.32 -15.00 8.91
C ILE A 178 -14.25 -15.00 7.69
N THR A 179 -15.30 -14.16 7.73
CA THR A 179 -16.34 -14.09 6.69
C THR A 179 -16.36 -12.74 5.96
N TYR A 180 -15.75 -11.70 6.51
CA TYR A 180 -15.55 -10.45 5.79
C TYR A 180 -14.41 -10.58 4.75
N PRO A 181 -14.36 -9.70 3.73
CA PRO A 181 -13.32 -9.73 2.71
C PRO A 181 -11.91 -9.67 3.30
N VAL A 182 -11.04 -10.60 2.88
CA VAL A 182 -9.60 -10.60 3.18
C VAL A 182 -8.83 -10.56 1.87
N LEU A 183 -8.19 -9.42 1.60
CA LEU A 183 -7.42 -9.16 0.40
C LEU A 183 -5.92 -9.27 0.70
N VAL A 184 -5.12 -9.46 -0.34
CA VAL A 184 -3.66 -9.58 -0.20
C VAL A 184 -2.97 -8.57 -1.11
N ASP A 185 -2.24 -7.65 -0.52
CA ASP A 185 -1.45 -6.63 -1.20
C ASP A 185 0.04 -7.03 -1.23
N THR A 186 0.39 -7.93 -2.14
CA THR A 186 1.77 -8.43 -2.27
C THR A 186 2.76 -7.40 -2.79
N ASN A 187 2.27 -6.30 -3.33
CA ASN A 187 3.08 -5.21 -3.90
C ASN A 187 3.09 -3.94 -3.04
N HIS A 188 2.45 -3.97 -1.88
CA HIS A 188 2.34 -2.80 -1.00
C HIS A 188 1.72 -1.57 -1.68
N LEU A 189 0.76 -1.79 -2.60
CA LEU A 189 0.03 -0.73 -3.29
C LEU A 189 -0.78 0.11 -2.30
N LEU A 190 -1.50 -0.55 -1.39
CA LEU A 190 -2.34 0.12 -0.41
C LEU A 190 -1.51 1.01 0.54
N THR A 191 -0.29 0.56 0.88
CA THR A 191 0.61 1.35 1.74
C THR A 191 1.04 2.66 1.07
N GLU A 192 1.13 2.68 -0.25
CA GLU A 192 1.38 3.89 -1.02
C GLU A 192 0.11 4.75 -1.16
N LEU A 193 -1.02 4.15 -1.57
CA LEU A 193 -2.29 4.86 -1.78
C LEU A 193 -2.74 5.64 -0.54
N TYR A 194 -2.71 5.00 0.61
CA TYR A 194 -3.22 5.52 1.88
C TYR A 194 -2.13 6.02 2.83
N SER A 195 -0.87 6.11 2.36
CA SER A 195 0.27 6.57 3.18
C SER A 195 0.45 5.76 4.47
N ILE A 196 0.31 4.44 4.42
CA ILE A 196 0.41 3.55 5.58
C ILE A 196 1.87 3.27 5.89
N SER A 197 2.34 3.57 7.11
CA SER A 197 3.71 3.35 7.58
C SER A 197 3.83 2.29 8.68
N ASN A 198 2.72 1.73 9.15
CA ASN A 198 2.69 0.68 10.17
C ASN A 198 1.46 -0.20 10.02
N VAL A 199 1.49 -1.40 10.59
CA VAL A 199 0.33 -2.28 10.78
C VAL A 199 0.23 -2.69 12.26
N PRO A 200 -1.00 -2.72 12.84
CA PRO A 200 -2.28 -2.46 12.19
C PRO A 200 -2.51 -0.97 11.93
N THR A 201 -3.08 -0.66 10.80
CA THR A 201 -3.66 0.65 10.50
C THR A 201 -5.12 0.45 10.11
N VAL A 202 -6.00 1.30 10.65
CA VAL A 202 -7.44 1.25 10.42
C VAL A 202 -7.91 2.61 9.91
N LEU A 203 -8.68 2.57 8.82
CA LEU A 203 -9.36 3.73 8.24
C LEU A 203 -10.87 3.50 8.25
N TRP A 204 -11.63 4.59 8.34
CA TRP A 204 -13.09 4.54 8.23
C TRP A 204 -13.50 5.30 6.96
N ILE A 205 -14.24 4.62 6.11
CA ILE A 205 -14.70 5.11 4.81
C ILE A 205 -16.21 5.00 4.78
N ASP A 206 -16.91 6.09 4.49
CA ASP A 206 -18.37 6.13 4.47
C ASP A 206 -19.00 5.50 3.21
N GLU A 207 -20.30 5.65 3.07
CA GLU A 207 -21.11 5.09 1.99
C GLU A 207 -20.78 5.69 0.62
N ASP A 208 -20.24 6.92 0.61
CA ASP A 208 -19.87 7.69 -0.59
C ASP A 208 -18.35 7.66 -0.86
N ASP A 209 -17.63 6.69 -0.29
CA ASP A 209 -16.18 6.51 -0.38
C ASP A 209 -15.36 7.71 0.16
N ARG A 210 -15.93 8.48 1.11
CA ARG A 210 -15.21 9.54 1.80
C ARG A 210 -14.50 8.98 3.05
N ILE A 211 -13.26 9.40 3.27
CA ILE A 211 -12.51 9.08 4.49
C ILE A 211 -13.03 9.93 5.65
N VAL A 212 -13.79 9.34 6.56
CA VAL A 212 -14.30 10.01 7.77
C VAL A 212 -13.33 9.93 8.96
N ARG A 213 -12.46 8.91 8.94
CA ARG A 213 -11.33 8.80 9.86
C ARG A 213 -10.12 8.26 9.13
N PRO A 214 -9.06 9.08 8.93
CA PRO A 214 -7.84 8.64 8.26
C PRO A 214 -7.06 7.64 9.14
N ASN A 215 -5.90 7.22 8.64
CA ASN A 215 -5.01 6.25 9.29
C ASN A 215 -4.98 6.41 10.81
N GLY A 216 -5.25 5.34 11.53
CA GLY A 216 -5.13 5.30 12.97
C GLY A 216 -4.75 3.90 13.45
N VAL A 217 -3.95 3.82 14.51
CA VAL A 217 -3.66 2.54 15.17
C VAL A 217 -4.88 2.12 15.96
N ALA A 218 -5.41 0.93 15.68
CA ALA A 218 -6.47 0.30 16.46
C ALA A 218 -6.34 -1.22 16.42
N PHE A 219 -6.81 -1.86 17.48
CA PHE A 219 -6.73 -3.31 17.65
C PHE A 219 -8.14 -3.89 17.78
N GLY A 220 -8.31 -5.10 17.26
CA GLY A 220 -9.54 -5.87 17.37
C GLY A 220 -9.68 -6.59 18.71
N SER A 221 -8.62 -6.65 19.51
CA SER A 221 -8.57 -7.33 20.79
C SER A 221 -7.63 -6.62 21.77
N ASP A 222 -7.68 -7.03 23.05
CA ASP A 222 -6.80 -6.51 24.10
C ASP A 222 -5.54 -7.37 24.30
N LEU A 223 -5.24 -8.29 23.37
CA LEU A 223 -4.13 -9.24 23.51
C LEU A 223 -2.77 -8.55 23.72
N PHE A 224 -2.58 -7.38 23.11
CA PHE A 224 -1.31 -6.64 23.17
C PHE A 224 -1.39 -5.35 23.98
N THR A 225 -2.44 -5.15 24.78
CA THR A 225 -2.63 -3.92 25.58
C THR A 225 -1.47 -3.66 26.53
N GLU A 226 -0.92 -4.69 27.17
CA GLU A 226 0.26 -4.53 28.06
C GLU A 226 1.49 -4.01 27.31
N PHE A 227 1.64 -4.34 26.03
CA PHE A 227 2.77 -3.92 25.19
C PHE A 227 2.52 -2.57 24.51
N THR A 228 1.29 -2.32 24.05
CA THR A 228 0.95 -1.15 23.23
C THR A 228 0.37 0.01 24.06
N GLY A 229 -0.21 -0.29 25.22
CA GLY A 229 -0.99 0.67 26.00
C GLY A 229 -2.36 1.01 25.40
N VAL A 230 -2.80 0.30 24.37
CA VAL A 230 -4.04 0.57 23.62
C VAL A 230 -5.07 -0.48 23.94
N GLU A 231 -6.25 -0.06 24.41
CA GLU A 231 -7.44 -0.89 24.61
C GLU A 231 -8.29 -0.88 23.34
N SER A 232 -8.92 -2.00 23.01
CA SER A 232 -9.77 -2.15 21.82
C SER A 232 -11.15 -1.49 21.99
N ALA A 233 -11.74 -1.58 23.17
CA ALA A 233 -13.11 -1.15 23.45
C ALA A 233 -13.43 0.30 23.04
N PRO A 234 -12.61 1.33 23.30
CA PRO A 234 -12.93 2.71 22.89
C PRO A 234 -13.11 2.85 21.38
N HIS A 235 -12.27 2.18 20.59
CA HIS A 235 -12.36 2.20 19.13
C HIS A 235 -13.60 1.44 18.65
N MET A 236 -13.84 0.24 19.16
CA MET A 236 -14.99 -0.58 18.80
C MET A 236 -16.33 0.15 19.11
N ASP A 237 -16.41 0.80 20.29
CA ASP A 237 -17.60 1.57 20.68
C ASP A 237 -17.81 2.81 19.79
N ALA A 238 -16.71 3.44 19.35
CA ALA A 238 -16.81 4.55 18.41
C ALA A 238 -17.29 4.08 17.02
N VAL A 239 -16.84 2.93 16.53
CA VAL A 239 -17.37 2.33 15.28
C VAL A 239 -18.86 2.03 15.41
N ARG A 240 -19.32 1.46 16.52
CA ARG A 240 -20.74 1.19 16.77
C ARG A 240 -21.58 2.47 16.71
N ARG A 241 -21.13 3.57 17.34
CA ARG A 241 -21.83 4.87 17.29
C ARG A 241 -21.86 5.43 15.89
N TRP A 242 -20.76 5.31 15.14
CA TRP A 242 -20.70 5.77 13.77
C TRP A 242 -21.65 5.00 12.86
N VAL A 243 -21.71 3.68 12.99
CA VAL A 243 -22.59 2.84 12.17
C VAL A 243 -24.05 3.06 12.54
N ASN A 244 -24.41 2.94 13.83
CA ASN A 244 -25.80 2.95 14.28
C ASN A 244 -26.41 4.33 14.37
N ASP A 245 -25.60 5.35 14.77
CA ASP A 245 -26.10 6.68 15.08
C ASP A 245 -25.63 7.74 14.06
N GLY A 246 -24.74 7.37 13.11
CA GLY A 246 -24.13 8.30 12.15
C GLY A 246 -23.15 9.28 12.81
N GLN A 247 -22.66 8.97 14.02
CA GLN A 247 -21.75 9.84 14.75
C GLN A 247 -20.34 9.70 14.21
N GLU A 248 -19.92 10.59 13.33
CA GLU A 248 -18.55 10.67 12.85
C GLU A 248 -17.58 11.06 13.99
N PRO A 249 -16.39 10.42 14.08
CA PRO A 249 -15.44 10.69 15.16
C PRO A 249 -14.67 12.00 14.97
N LEU A 250 -14.64 12.54 13.77
CA LEU A 250 -13.91 13.76 13.39
C LEU A 250 -14.78 14.64 12.50
N THR A 251 -14.54 15.93 12.57
CA THR A 251 -14.99 16.85 11.52
C THR A 251 -14.10 16.72 10.29
N ASP A 252 -14.58 17.15 9.12
CA ASP A 252 -13.78 17.14 7.87
C ASP A 252 -12.44 17.87 8.01
N ASP A 253 -12.43 19.00 8.75
CA ASP A 253 -11.20 19.77 8.94
C ASP A 253 -10.20 19.03 9.83
N GLU A 254 -10.66 18.33 10.86
CA GLU A 254 -9.82 17.48 11.72
C GLU A 254 -9.31 16.26 10.93
N ALA A 255 -10.16 15.64 10.12
CA ALA A 255 -9.77 14.53 9.26
C ALA A 255 -8.69 14.96 8.25
N ARG A 256 -8.86 16.11 7.54
CA ARG A 256 -7.84 16.66 6.64
C ARG A 256 -6.52 16.96 7.33
N GLN A 257 -6.55 17.49 8.56
CA GLN A 257 -5.34 17.77 9.34
C GLN A 257 -4.61 16.49 9.80
N ALA A 258 -5.34 15.39 9.93
CA ALA A 258 -4.79 14.11 10.33
C ALA A 258 -4.26 13.26 9.14
N VAL A 259 -4.62 13.61 7.92
CA VAL A 259 -4.05 12.97 6.72
C VAL A 259 -2.57 13.31 6.62
N ALA A 260 -1.75 12.28 6.55
CA ALA A 260 -0.31 12.40 6.34
C ALA A 260 0.06 11.98 4.91
N ALA A 261 0.90 12.78 4.26
CA ALA A 261 1.43 12.43 2.95
C ALA A 261 2.81 11.78 3.09
N LEU A 262 3.11 10.81 2.23
CA LEU A 262 4.46 10.27 2.10
C LEU A 262 5.41 11.34 1.55
N THR A 263 6.61 11.40 2.08
CA THR A 263 7.73 12.14 1.49
C THR A 263 8.23 11.44 0.22
N ASP A 264 9.00 12.15 -0.60
CA ASP A 264 9.59 11.57 -1.81
C ASP A 264 10.51 10.38 -1.49
N ASP A 265 11.24 10.43 -0.37
CA ASP A 265 12.10 9.33 0.08
C ASP A 265 11.28 8.12 0.52
N GLU A 266 10.16 8.30 1.21
CA GLU A 266 9.27 7.20 1.59
C GLU A 266 8.56 6.56 0.39
N VAL A 267 8.23 7.34 -0.63
CA VAL A 267 7.73 6.79 -1.91
C VAL A 267 8.82 5.96 -2.57
N ARG A 268 10.05 6.48 -2.67
CA ARG A 268 11.19 5.75 -3.25
C ARG A 268 11.53 4.49 -2.46
N ALA A 269 11.41 4.52 -1.12
CA ALA A 269 11.59 3.35 -0.28
C ALA A 269 10.62 2.21 -0.67
N ARG A 270 9.34 2.52 -0.91
CA ARG A 270 8.34 1.54 -1.36
C ARG A 270 8.68 0.97 -2.73
N LEU A 271 9.16 1.79 -3.65
CA LEU A 271 9.59 1.30 -4.96
C LEU A 271 10.82 0.37 -4.87
N HIS A 272 11.80 0.71 -4.03
CA HIS A 272 12.93 -0.19 -3.75
C HIS A 272 12.46 -1.49 -3.08
N PHE A 273 11.49 -1.42 -2.16
CA PHE A 273 10.90 -2.63 -1.56
C PHE A 273 10.24 -3.52 -2.61
N ARG A 274 9.44 -2.97 -3.52
CA ARG A 274 8.81 -3.71 -4.63
C ARG A 274 9.83 -4.38 -5.54
N VAL A 275 10.89 -3.66 -5.94
CA VAL A 275 11.99 -4.23 -6.74
C VAL A 275 12.69 -5.37 -5.98
N ALA A 276 12.93 -5.20 -4.67
CA ALA A 276 13.55 -6.22 -3.84
C ALA A 276 12.69 -7.49 -3.71
N ALA A 277 11.39 -7.33 -3.44
CA ALA A 277 10.45 -8.45 -3.33
C ALA A 277 10.36 -9.22 -4.66
N GLU A 278 10.31 -8.53 -5.79
CA GLU A 278 10.28 -9.16 -7.11
C GLU A 278 11.59 -9.87 -7.44
N ALA A 279 12.74 -9.26 -7.11
CA ALA A 279 14.03 -9.92 -7.29
C ALA A 279 14.12 -11.24 -6.50
N LEU A 280 13.55 -11.30 -5.28
CA LEU A 280 13.43 -12.55 -4.52
C LEU A 280 12.54 -13.59 -5.20
N ARG A 281 11.40 -13.18 -5.79
CA ARG A 281 10.52 -14.07 -6.56
C ARG A 281 11.28 -14.69 -7.75
N HIS A 282 12.22 -13.95 -8.33
CA HIS A 282 13.11 -14.41 -9.39
C HIS A 282 14.35 -15.17 -8.88
N GLY A 283 14.56 -15.29 -7.56
CA GLY A 283 15.71 -15.95 -6.96
C GLY A 283 16.99 -15.12 -6.94
N ASP A 284 16.92 -13.81 -7.23
CA ASP A 284 18.05 -12.88 -7.18
C ASP A 284 18.18 -12.22 -5.80
N GLU A 285 18.67 -13.00 -4.84
CA GLU A 285 18.88 -12.55 -3.46
C GLU A 285 19.89 -11.37 -3.35
N PRO A 286 21.01 -11.31 -4.09
CA PRO A 286 21.92 -10.16 -4.02
C PRO A 286 21.25 -8.83 -4.40
N THR A 287 20.46 -8.80 -5.46
CA THR A 287 19.68 -7.62 -5.88
C THR A 287 18.64 -7.25 -4.83
N ALA A 288 17.91 -8.24 -4.32
CA ALA A 288 16.90 -8.01 -3.28
C ALA A 288 17.51 -7.37 -2.02
N ARG A 289 18.62 -7.92 -1.50
CA ARG A 289 19.30 -7.37 -0.32
C ARG A 289 19.77 -5.93 -0.51
N ARG A 290 20.30 -5.60 -1.68
CA ARG A 290 20.71 -4.24 -2.02
C ARG A 290 19.53 -3.27 -1.98
N HIS A 291 18.41 -3.63 -2.58
CA HIS A 291 17.22 -2.79 -2.63
C HIS A 291 16.52 -2.67 -1.27
N PHE A 292 16.42 -3.74 -0.47
CA PHE A 292 15.91 -3.66 0.91
C PHE A 292 16.77 -2.75 1.79
N ALA A 293 18.12 -2.80 1.64
CA ALA A 293 19.00 -1.89 2.36
C ALA A 293 18.74 -0.43 1.99
N THR A 294 18.62 -0.13 0.70
CA THR A 294 18.28 1.23 0.23
C THR A 294 16.89 1.67 0.71
N ALA A 295 15.88 0.79 0.66
CA ALA A 295 14.55 1.09 1.18
C ALA A 295 14.58 1.44 2.68
N THR A 296 15.35 0.68 3.47
CA THR A 296 15.56 0.94 4.91
C THR A 296 16.27 2.28 5.17
N GLU A 297 17.26 2.64 4.35
CA GLU A 297 17.94 3.94 4.47
C GLU A 297 17.01 5.11 4.18
N LEU A 298 16.13 4.99 3.19
CA LEU A 298 15.19 6.03 2.77
C LEU A 298 14.02 6.20 3.75
N ALA A 299 13.53 5.09 4.36
CA ALA A 299 12.43 5.09 5.31
C ALA A 299 12.78 4.28 6.58
N PRO A 300 13.72 4.77 7.42
CA PRO A 300 14.29 3.99 8.52
C PRO A 300 13.29 3.68 9.65
N MET A 301 12.18 4.41 9.75
CA MET A 301 11.17 4.24 10.81
C MET A 301 9.85 3.64 10.30
N ASP A 302 9.80 3.23 9.03
CA ASP A 302 8.61 2.66 8.41
C ASP A 302 8.55 1.14 8.62
N PHE A 303 7.51 0.66 9.34
CA PHE A 303 7.29 -0.76 9.63
C PHE A 303 6.91 -1.56 8.38
N THR A 304 6.21 -0.91 7.44
CA THR A 304 5.82 -1.56 6.17
C THR A 304 7.02 -1.78 5.23
N ILE A 305 8.17 -1.18 5.56
CA ILE A 305 9.45 -1.38 4.88
C ILE A 305 10.35 -2.30 5.73
N ARG A 306 10.74 -1.86 6.94
CA ARG A 306 11.76 -2.56 7.73
C ARG A 306 11.28 -3.90 8.25
N ARG A 307 10.09 -3.92 8.89
CA ARG A 307 9.57 -5.16 9.47
C ARG A 307 9.08 -6.13 8.41
N ALA A 308 8.46 -5.62 7.35
CA ALA A 308 8.04 -6.44 6.22
C ALA A 308 9.21 -7.12 5.49
N ALA A 309 10.39 -6.50 5.48
CA ALA A 309 11.59 -7.12 4.90
C ALA A 309 12.18 -8.25 5.75
N MET A 310 11.92 -8.29 7.07
CA MET A 310 12.52 -9.29 7.98
C MET A 310 12.25 -10.75 7.53
N PRO A 311 10.99 -11.20 7.37
CA PRO A 311 10.72 -12.57 6.93
C PRO A 311 11.29 -12.86 5.53
N LEU A 312 11.31 -11.86 4.65
CA LEU A 312 11.85 -12.01 3.29
C LEU A 312 13.36 -12.18 3.26
N LEU A 313 14.05 -11.67 4.28
CA LEU A 313 15.51 -11.82 4.45
C LEU A 313 15.89 -13.01 5.34
N GLY A 314 14.90 -13.74 5.89
CA GLY A 314 15.09 -14.87 6.78
C GLY A 314 15.27 -14.51 8.25
N ASP A 315 14.97 -13.25 8.62
CA ASP A 315 14.96 -12.80 10.01
C ASP A 315 13.61 -13.12 10.67
N ASP A 316 13.65 -13.40 11.99
CA ASP A 316 12.43 -13.58 12.77
C ASP A 316 11.75 -12.22 13.04
N PRO A 317 10.52 -11.98 12.53
CA PRO A 317 9.81 -10.72 12.73
C PRO A 317 9.32 -10.51 14.18
N PHE A 318 9.50 -11.51 15.05
CA PHE A 318 9.26 -11.46 16.51
C PHE A 318 10.54 -11.62 17.32
N GLY A 319 11.70 -11.65 16.66
CA GLY A 319 13.02 -11.82 17.26
C GLY A 319 13.66 -10.51 17.72
N GLN A 320 14.95 -10.60 18.12
CA GLN A 320 15.71 -9.46 18.65
C GLN A 320 15.79 -8.29 17.65
N THR A 321 15.95 -8.57 16.36
CA THR A 321 16.00 -7.54 15.30
C THR A 321 14.76 -6.65 15.30
N PHE A 322 13.58 -7.23 15.56
CA PHE A 322 12.34 -6.46 15.70
C PHE A 322 12.36 -5.58 16.96
N PHE A 323 12.78 -6.11 18.11
CA PHE A 323 12.81 -5.34 19.36
C PHE A 323 13.83 -4.20 19.30
N ASP A 324 14.98 -4.41 18.69
CA ASP A 324 15.99 -3.36 18.44
C ASP A 324 15.43 -2.25 17.53
N PHE A 325 14.66 -2.61 16.52
CA PHE A 325 13.95 -1.64 15.66
C PHE A 325 12.85 -0.90 16.42
N TRP A 326 12.07 -1.61 17.23
CA TRP A 326 11.01 -1.02 18.06
C TRP A 326 11.57 0.02 19.03
N GLU A 327 12.69 -0.27 19.69
CA GLU A 327 13.38 0.67 20.58
C GLU A 327 13.87 1.92 19.82
N GLN A 328 14.50 1.74 18.67
CA GLN A 328 14.90 2.86 17.79
C GLN A 328 13.72 3.74 17.39
N TRP A 329 12.59 3.12 17.03
CA TRP A 329 11.37 3.83 16.67
C TRP A 329 10.80 4.63 17.84
N GLN A 330 10.79 4.06 19.05
CA GLN A 330 10.38 4.76 20.26
C GLN A 330 11.31 5.95 20.58
N GLU A 331 12.62 5.76 20.50
CA GLU A 331 13.62 6.82 20.69
C GLU A 331 13.46 7.95 19.65
N ALA A 332 13.04 7.66 18.45
CA ALA A 332 12.73 8.64 17.41
C ALA A 332 11.39 9.39 17.64
N GLY A 333 10.68 9.12 18.73
CA GLY A 333 9.40 9.75 19.04
C GLY A 333 8.19 9.05 18.44
N SER A 334 8.32 7.79 18.08
CA SER A 334 7.24 6.94 17.54
C SER A 334 6.55 7.54 16.31
N PRO A 335 7.31 7.91 15.26
CA PRO A 335 6.74 8.55 14.08
C PRO A 335 5.70 7.63 13.41
N TYR A 336 4.55 8.21 13.06
CA TYR A 336 3.44 7.49 12.44
C TYR A 336 2.68 8.42 11.49
N HIS A 337 2.26 7.89 10.35
CA HIS A 337 1.46 8.63 9.36
C HIS A 337 -0.02 8.47 9.69
N GLY A 338 -0.54 9.31 10.58
CA GLY A 338 -1.94 9.28 10.96
C GLY A 338 -2.20 9.64 12.42
N LEU A 339 -3.37 9.25 12.88
CA LEU A 339 -3.86 9.49 14.24
C LEU A 339 -3.19 8.56 15.24
N SER A 340 -2.80 9.10 16.39
CA SER A 340 -2.42 8.24 17.53
C SER A 340 -3.62 7.37 17.96
N ALA A 341 -3.34 6.24 18.61
CA ALA A 341 -4.37 5.29 19.03
C ALA A 341 -5.44 5.90 19.95
N THR A 342 -5.10 6.97 20.68
CA THR A 342 -6.01 7.67 21.60
C THR A 342 -6.67 8.92 20.98
N ALA A 343 -6.32 9.28 19.77
CA ALA A 343 -6.87 10.47 19.11
C ALA A 343 -8.31 10.23 18.68
N ALA A 344 -9.20 11.17 19.06
CA ALA A 344 -10.55 11.34 18.54
C ALA A 344 -11.40 10.05 18.49
N LEU A 345 -11.73 9.50 19.63
CA LEU A 345 -12.71 8.41 19.79
C LEU A 345 -13.93 8.83 20.66
N SER A 346 -13.99 10.11 21.05
CA SER A 346 -15.02 10.67 21.92
C SER A 346 -16.13 11.36 21.16
#